data_c3bf10cd2c58ba8e7ae63f9a0dd9cea1
#
_entry.id   c3bf10cd2c58ba8e7ae63f9a0dd9cea1
#
_cell.length_a   1.000
_cell.length_b   1.000
_cell.length_c   1.000
_cell.angle_alpha   90.00
_cell.angle_beta   90.00
_cell.angle_gamma   90.00
#
_symmetry.space_group_name_H-M   'P 1'
#
loop_
_entity.id
_entity.type
_entity.pdbx_description
1 polymer ?
#
loop_
_entity_poly.entity_id
_entity_poly.type
_entity_poly.pdbx_seq_one_letter_code
_entity_poly.pdbx_strand_id
1 'polypeptide(L)'
;MFEDIKKNKIKTGAIISIFIVIITLIIYYICMAFDLGYMSILIALIFSVGSAFLSYYNCDKIVLSMNKARPATEEEFKKLNNILDSLMVSSGLEYRPKLYVVDDSQPNAFATGRDPEHSVICVTSSLLNKLNYYELEGVLAHELSHIANYDIRLSAIVTVMVGVIVMLSDMFTRTFIYRDRDNDSKGNTILMLLGLICLIILKTY
;
A
#
# COMPACT_ATOMS: atom_id res chain seq x y z
N MET A 1 12.48 20.85 -1.02
CA MET A 1 11.05 20.69 -1.40
C MET A 1 10.84 20.30 -2.87
N PHE A 2 11.09 21.13 -3.89
CA PHE A 2 10.86 20.74 -5.30
C PHE A 2 11.73 19.54 -5.77
N GLU A 3 12.98 19.47 -5.32
CA GLU A 3 13.86 18.34 -5.62
C GLU A 3 13.38 17.05 -4.97
N ASP A 4 12.88 17.10 -3.77
CA ASP A 4 12.36 15.94 -3.04
C ASP A 4 11.10 15.40 -3.70
N ILE A 5 10.18 16.27 -4.10
CA ILE A 5 8.97 15.91 -4.86
C ILE A 5 9.36 15.21 -6.17
N LYS A 6 10.31 15.77 -6.93
CA LYS A 6 10.78 15.16 -8.19
C LYS A 6 11.41 13.79 -7.94
N LYS A 7 12.25 13.69 -6.90
CA LYS A 7 12.90 12.44 -6.50
C LYS A 7 11.89 11.37 -6.10
N ASN A 8 10.86 11.73 -5.33
CA ASN A 8 9.81 10.81 -4.90
C ASN A 8 8.93 10.35 -6.08
N LYS A 9 8.62 11.24 -7.02
CA LYS A 9 7.92 10.88 -8.26
C LYS A 9 8.72 9.89 -9.12
N ILE A 10 10.03 10.09 -9.26
CA ILE A 10 10.92 9.18 -10.00
C ILE A 10 11.01 7.81 -9.28
N LYS A 11 11.22 7.81 -7.97
CA LYS A 11 11.24 6.57 -7.17
C LYS A 11 9.93 5.78 -7.33
N THR A 12 8.80 6.47 -7.26
CA THR A 12 7.49 5.85 -7.47
C THR A 12 7.40 5.19 -8.85
N GLY A 13 7.80 5.89 -9.91
CA GLY A 13 7.80 5.34 -11.27
C GLY A 13 8.70 4.11 -11.41
N ALA A 14 9.90 4.15 -10.81
CA ALA A 14 10.83 3.02 -10.81
C ALA A 14 10.23 1.80 -10.07
N ILE A 15 9.63 2.01 -8.91
CA ILE A 15 9.01 0.94 -8.13
C ILE A 15 7.83 0.31 -8.87
N ILE A 16 6.96 1.12 -9.49
CA ILE A 16 5.86 0.62 -10.32
C ILE A 16 6.40 -0.23 -11.48
N SER A 17 7.47 0.21 -12.14
CA SER A 17 8.08 -0.54 -13.24
C SER A 17 8.64 -1.89 -12.78
N ILE A 18 9.36 -1.91 -11.66
CA ILE A 18 9.89 -3.13 -11.05
C ILE A 18 8.74 -4.08 -10.67
N PHE A 19 7.68 -3.55 -10.08
CA PHE A 19 6.50 -4.32 -9.70
C PHE A 19 5.85 -4.99 -10.93
N ILE A 20 5.65 -4.24 -12.02
CA ILE A 20 5.07 -4.79 -13.26
C ILE A 20 5.93 -5.96 -13.76
N VAL A 21 7.25 -5.82 -13.77
CA VAL A 21 8.16 -6.90 -14.20
C VAL A 21 8.02 -8.13 -13.30
N ILE A 22 8.06 -7.95 -11.98
CA ILE A 22 7.95 -9.05 -11.01
C ILE A 22 6.61 -9.79 -11.18
N ILE A 23 5.50 -9.05 -11.21
CA ILE A 23 4.16 -9.65 -11.34
C ILE A 23 4.00 -10.34 -12.70
N THR A 24 4.52 -9.73 -13.77
CA THR A 24 4.50 -10.36 -15.10
C THR A 24 5.23 -11.71 -15.09
N LEU A 25 6.41 -11.77 -14.46
CA LEU A 25 7.16 -13.03 -14.34
C LEU A 25 6.40 -14.07 -13.51
N ILE A 26 5.86 -13.68 -12.36
CA ILE A 26 5.11 -14.60 -11.49
C ILE A 26 3.92 -15.19 -12.25
N ILE A 27 3.09 -14.34 -12.87
CA ILE A 27 1.89 -14.80 -13.58
C ILE A 27 2.26 -15.59 -14.83
N TYR A 28 3.30 -15.19 -15.56
CA TYR A 28 3.79 -15.94 -16.70
C TYR A 28 4.13 -17.37 -16.32
N TYR A 29 4.90 -17.57 -15.24
CA TYR A 29 5.24 -18.91 -14.76
C TYR A 29 4.02 -19.70 -14.28
N ILE A 30 3.05 -19.03 -13.63
CA ILE A 30 1.79 -19.67 -13.25
C ILE A 30 1.04 -20.16 -14.51
N CYS A 31 0.89 -19.31 -15.50
CA CYS A 31 0.19 -19.64 -16.74
C CYS A 31 0.89 -20.75 -17.54
N MET A 32 2.21 -20.78 -17.53
CA MET A 32 2.99 -21.87 -18.14
C MET A 32 2.73 -23.23 -17.45
N ALA A 33 2.58 -23.22 -16.12
CA ALA A 33 2.23 -24.42 -15.35
C ALA A 33 0.82 -24.97 -15.67
N PHE A 34 -0.03 -24.14 -16.27
CA PHE A 34 -1.37 -24.53 -16.79
C PHE A 34 -1.39 -24.79 -18.29
N ASP A 35 -0.23 -24.90 -18.94
CA ASP A 35 -0.08 -25.18 -20.39
C ASP A 35 -0.80 -24.17 -21.32
N LEU A 36 -0.89 -22.90 -20.90
CA LEU A 36 -1.54 -21.83 -21.67
C LEU A 36 -0.69 -21.32 -22.86
N GLY A 37 0.50 -21.90 -23.07
CA GLY A 37 1.36 -21.60 -24.19
C GLY A 37 1.70 -20.09 -24.34
N TYR A 38 1.73 -19.57 -25.55
CA TYR A 38 2.10 -18.18 -25.84
C TYR A 38 1.13 -17.15 -25.27
N MET A 39 -0.11 -17.53 -24.99
CA MET A 39 -1.10 -16.63 -24.37
C MET A 39 -0.72 -16.23 -22.93
N SER A 40 0.16 -17.01 -22.30
CA SER A 40 0.65 -16.75 -20.93
C SER A 40 1.26 -15.35 -20.78
N ILE A 41 2.05 -14.90 -21.77
CA ILE A 41 2.71 -13.58 -21.72
C ILE A 41 1.67 -12.47 -21.81
N LEU A 42 0.68 -12.61 -22.69
CA LEU A 42 -0.35 -11.57 -22.86
C LEU A 42 -1.22 -11.44 -21.60
N ILE A 43 -1.63 -12.57 -21.03
CA ILE A 43 -2.42 -12.61 -19.78
C ILE A 43 -1.62 -11.99 -18.64
N ALA A 44 -0.35 -12.38 -18.48
CA ALA A 44 0.53 -11.86 -17.44
C ALA A 44 0.70 -10.35 -17.55
N LEU A 45 0.91 -9.82 -18.75
CA LEU A 45 1.09 -8.39 -18.98
C LEU A 45 -0.19 -7.60 -18.69
N ILE A 46 -1.33 -8.05 -19.17
CA ILE A 46 -2.62 -7.39 -18.92
C ILE A 46 -2.90 -7.35 -17.42
N PHE A 47 -2.69 -8.46 -16.72
CA PHE A 47 -2.96 -8.52 -15.28
C PHE A 47 -1.98 -7.65 -14.49
N SER A 48 -0.69 -7.67 -14.80
CA SER A 48 0.32 -6.89 -14.08
C SER A 48 0.11 -5.39 -14.26
N VAL A 49 -0.14 -4.93 -15.47
CA VAL A 49 -0.44 -3.51 -15.76
C VAL A 49 -1.76 -3.10 -15.12
N GLY A 50 -2.80 -3.95 -15.23
CA GLY A 50 -4.10 -3.71 -14.60
C GLY A 50 -4.02 -3.61 -13.09
N SER A 51 -3.28 -4.52 -12.44
CA SER A 51 -3.09 -4.49 -10.99
C SER A 51 -2.28 -3.28 -10.52
N ALA A 52 -1.24 -2.89 -11.26
CA ALA A 52 -0.48 -1.68 -10.97
C ALA A 52 -1.34 -0.42 -11.08
N PHE A 53 -2.18 -0.34 -12.11
CA PHE A 53 -3.11 0.76 -12.31
C PHE A 53 -4.14 0.84 -11.17
N LEU A 54 -4.79 -0.27 -10.83
CA LEU A 54 -5.75 -0.33 -9.74
C LEU A 54 -5.11 0.01 -8.40
N SER A 55 -3.89 -0.47 -8.14
CA SER A 55 -3.12 -0.15 -6.94
C SER A 55 -2.82 1.34 -6.84
N TYR A 56 -2.41 1.96 -7.94
CA TYR A 56 -2.10 3.40 -7.98
C TYR A 56 -3.33 4.27 -7.68
N TYR A 57 -4.47 3.99 -8.34
CA TYR A 57 -5.66 4.83 -8.21
C TYR A 57 -6.49 4.59 -6.94
N ASN A 58 -6.32 3.44 -6.29
CA ASN A 58 -7.08 3.08 -5.09
C ASN A 58 -6.20 2.82 -3.87
N CYS A 59 -4.93 3.25 -3.88
CA CYS A 59 -4.01 2.98 -2.79
C CYS A 59 -4.52 3.50 -1.45
N ASP A 60 -5.16 4.67 -1.41
CA ASP A 60 -5.79 5.25 -0.22
C ASP A 60 -6.86 4.31 0.36
N LYS A 61 -7.81 3.87 -0.47
CA LYS A 61 -8.91 2.99 -0.04
C LYS A 61 -8.41 1.62 0.40
N ILE A 62 -7.41 1.08 -0.30
CA ILE A 62 -6.82 -0.22 0.04
C ILE A 62 -6.12 -0.13 1.39
N VAL A 63 -5.28 0.89 1.60
CA VAL A 63 -4.58 1.09 2.88
C VAL A 63 -5.57 1.32 4.02
N LEU A 64 -6.63 2.12 3.81
CA LEU A 64 -7.70 2.30 4.79
C LEU A 64 -8.38 0.98 5.16
N SER A 65 -8.71 0.17 4.15
CA SER A 65 -9.34 -1.15 4.36
C SER A 65 -8.43 -2.12 5.10
N MET A 66 -7.13 -2.17 4.75
CA MET A 66 -6.13 -3.01 5.42
C MET A 66 -6.01 -2.68 6.90
N ASN A 67 -6.09 -1.39 7.25
CA ASN A 67 -6.01 -0.92 8.63
C ASN A 67 -7.38 -0.86 9.33
N LYS A 68 -8.46 -1.30 8.67
CA LYS A 68 -9.84 -1.21 9.18
C LYS A 68 -10.20 0.21 9.63
N ALA A 69 -9.69 1.20 8.91
CA ALA A 69 -9.94 2.60 9.22
C ALA A 69 -11.41 2.95 8.97
N ARG A 70 -12.00 3.67 9.90
CA ARG A 70 -13.36 4.21 9.82
C ARG A 70 -13.35 5.74 9.76
N PRO A 71 -14.38 6.38 9.22
CA PRO A 71 -14.53 7.82 9.37
C PRO A 71 -14.52 8.21 10.86
N ALA A 72 -13.92 9.38 11.16
CA ALA A 72 -13.93 9.91 12.51
C ALA A 72 -15.38 10.19 12.99
N THR A 73 -15.68 9.89 14.26
CA THR A 73 -16.95 10.30 14.89
C THR A 73 -17.03 11.84 14.99
N GLU A 74 -18.18 12.40 15.30
CA GLU A 74 -18.35 13.86 15.41
C GLU A 74 -17.39 14.47 16.43
N GLU A 75 -17.18 13.82 17.58
CA GLU A 75 -16.28 14.30 18.62
C GLU A 75 -14.81 14.21 18.21
N GLU A 76 -14.41 13.06 17.67
CA GLU A 76 -13.07 12.83 17.14
C GLU A 76 -12.76 13.80 15.99
N PHE A 77 -13.73 13.96 15.08
CA PHE A 77 -13.62 14.87 13.96
C PHE A 77 -13.45 16.30 14.43
N LYS A 78 -14.25 16.78 15.41
CA LYS A 78 -14.14 18.13 15.92
C LYS A 78 -12.78 18.42 16.52
N LYS A 79 -12.20 17.47 17.29
CA LYS A 79 -10.87 17.60 17.88
C LYS A 79 -9.80 17.69 16.79
N LEU A 80 -9.80 16.76 15.82
CA LEU A 80 -8.83 16.70 14.72
C LEU A 80 -9.00 17.87 13.75
N ASN A 81 -10.25 18.24 13.45
CA ASN A 81 -10.57 19.29 12.50
C ASN A 81 -10.05 20.66 12.94
N ASN A 82 -10.22 21.02 14.21
CA ASN A 82 -9.74 22.30 14.75
C ASN A 82 -8.21 22.42 14.61
N ILE A 83 -7.50 21.33 14.89
CA ILE A 83 -6.04 21.28 14.73
C ILE A 83 -5.67 21.37 13.25
N LEU A 84 -6.33 20.58 12.42
CA LEU A 84 -6.03 20.55 10.99
C LEU A 84 -6.32 21.88 10.32
N ASP A 85 -7.37 22.61 10.70
CA ASP A 85 -7.68 23.94 10.17
C ASP A 85 -6.55 24.93 10.44
N SER A 86 -6.01 24.94 11.66
CA SER A 86 -4.85 25.76 12.03
C SER A 86 -3.62 25.42 11.20
N LEU A 87 -3.35 24.12 11.03
CA LEU A 87 -2.20 23.64 10.27
C LEU A 87 -2.34 23.88 8.76
N MET A 88 -3.55 23.81 8.20
CA MET A 88 -3.77 24.11 6.78
C MET A 88 -3.41 25.55 6.44
N VAL A 89 -3.73 26.51 7.32
CA VAL A 89 -3.35 27.92 7.12
C VAL A 89 -1.83 28.09 7.11
N SER A 90 -1.10 27.39 7.97
CA SER A 90 0.35 27.50 8.09
C SER A 90 1.14 26.68 7.07
N SER A 91 0.59 25.56 6.61
CA SER A 91 1.28 24.63 5.70
C SER A 91 1.30 25.08 4.24
N GLY A 92 0.37 25.95 3.83
CA GLY A 92 0.20 26.36 2.43
C GLY A 92 -0.27 25.25 1.50
N LEU A 93 -0.79 24.14 2.04
CA LEU A 93 -1.41 23.08 1.25
C LEU A 93 -2.75 23.53 0.69
N GLU A 94 -2.96 23.31 -0.61
CA GLU A 94 -4.19 23.68 -1.31
C GLU A 94 -5.35 22.74 -0.97
N TYR A 95 -5.03 21.45 -0.80
CA TYR A 95 -6.02 20.39 -0.58
C TYR A 95 -5.98 19.89 0.85
N ARG A 96 -7.18 19.81 1.44
CA ARG A 96 -7.37 19.33 2.79
C ARG A 96 -7.47 17.81 2.84
N PRO A 97 -6.62 17.11 3.62
CA PRO A 97 -6.71 15.67 3.78
C PRO A 97 -7.99 15.25 4.51
N LYS A 98 -8.52 14.08 4.15
CA LYS A 98 -9.64 13.45 4.86
C LYS A 98 -9.14 12.83 6.15
N LEU A 99 -9.98 12.84 7.20
CA LEU A 99 -9.65 12.33 8.53
C LEU A 99 -10.34 10.99 8.78
N TYR A 100 -9.55 9.99 9.14
CA TYR A 100 -10.00 8.66 9.51
C TYR A 100 -9.42 8.24 10.86
N VAL A 101 -10.11 7.32 11.53
CA VAL A 101 -9.69 6.75 12.81
C VAL A 101 -9.55 5.24 12.68
N VAL A 102 -8.51 4.70 13.28
CA VAL A 102 -8.28 3.26 13.43
C VAL A 102 -8.46 2.91 14.89
N ASP A 103 -9.34 1.95 15.19
CA ASP A 103 -9.54 1.49 16.56
C ASP A 103 -8.43 0.53 16.95
N ASP A 104 -7.34 1.09 17.49
CA ASP A 104 -6.15 0.35 17.93
C ASP A 104 -5.69 0.85 19.31
N SER A 105 -5.16 -0.08 20.10
CA SER A 105 -4.59 0.16 21.42
C SER A 105 -3.18 0.79 21.37
N GLN A 106 -2.49 0.65 20.24
CA GLN A 106 -1.17 1.27 20.03
C GLN A 106 -1.32 2.69 19.48
N PRO A 107 -0.66 3.69 20.07
CA PRO A 107 -0.70 5.05 19.57
C PRO A 107 0.08 5.14 18.25
N ASN A 108 -0.61 5.54 17.19
CA ASN A 108 -0.02 5.72 15.86
C ASN A 108 -0.82 6.75 15.05
N ALA A 109 -0.14 7.39 14.09
CA ALA A 109 -0.75 8.16 13.02
C ALA A 109 0.00 7.89 11.72
N PHE A 110 -0.67 8.01 10.60
CA PHE A 110 -0.04 7.93 9.28
C PHE A 110 -0.86 8.67 8.24
N ALA A 111 -0.17 9.19 7.23
CA ALA A 111 -0.79 9.73 6.05
C ALA A 111 -0.68 8.74 4.88
N THR A 112 -1.70 8.69 4.02
CA THR A 112 -1.73 7.86 2.82
C THR A 112 -2.43 8.58 1.68
N GLY A 113 -2.14 8.18 0.44
CA GLY A 113 -2.75 8.75 -0.75
C GLY A 113 -1.80 8.80 -1.94
N ARG A 114 -2.35 9.00 -3.14
CA ARG A 114 -1.55 9.11 -4.36
C ARG A 114 -1.00 10.51 -4.64
N ASP A 115 -1.64 11.53 -4.07
CA ASP A 115 -1.28 12.94 -4.20
C ASP A 115 -1.94 13.76 -3.07
N PRO A 116 -1.59 15.05 -2.88
CA PRO A 116 -2.20 15.88 -1.84
C PRO A 116 -3.73 16.01 -1.94
N GLU A 117 -4.29 16.05 -3.15
CA GLU A 117 -5.74 16.13 -3.37
C GLU A 117 -6.49 14.86 -2.89
N HIS A 118 -5.84 13.70 -3.05
CA HIS A 118 -6.38 12.39 -2.66
C HIS A 118 -5.66 11.84 -1.41
N SER A 119 -5.38 12.73 -0.46
CA SER A 119 -4.70 12.37 0.78
C SER A 119 -5.66 12.13 1.93
N VAL A 120 -5.23 11.26 2.82
CA VAL A 120 -5.95 10.87 4.03
C VAL A 120 -4.97 10.84 5.18
N ILE A 121 -5.37 11.34 6.33
CA ILE A 121 -4.66 11.16 7.61
C ILE A 121 -5.47 10.22 8.48
N CYS A 122 -4.82 9.17 8.94
CA CYS A 122 -5.36 8.20 9.89
C CYS A 122 -4.71 8.39 11.24
N VAL A 123 -5.51 8.37 12.30
CA VAL A 123 -5.06 8.47 13.68
C VAL A 123 -5.66 7.32 14.48
N THR A 124 -4.91 6.67 15.35
CA THR A 124 -5.49 5.63 16.21
C THR A 124 -6.28 6.23 17.36
N SER A 125 -7.32 5.54 17.79
CA SER A 125 -8.12 5.93 18.97
C SER A 125 -7.26 6.07 20.22
N SER A 126 -6.25 5.22 20.38
CA SER A 126 -5.29 5.31 21.50
C SER A 126 -4.48 6.61 21.46
N LEU A 127 -4.03 7.05 20.28
CA LEU A 127 -3.28 8.31 20.13
C LEU A 127 -4.16 9.51 20.52
N LEU A 128 -5.41 9.53 20.03
CA LEU A 128 -6.38 10.60 20.36
C LEU A 128 -6.65 10.73 21.86
N ASN A 129 -6.63 9.59 22.56
CA ASN A 129 -6.89 9.56 24.01
C ASN A 129 -5.65 9.91 24.84
N LYS A 130 -4.45 9.64 24.34
CA LYS A 130 -3.19 9.83 25.09
C LYS A 130 -2.60 11.21 24.92
N LEU A 131 -2.71 11.80 23.74
CA LEU A 131 -2.07 13.06 23.43
C LEU A 131 -2.94 14.27 23.76
N ASN A 132 -2.29 15.31 24.30
CA ASN A 132 -2.90 16.62 24.45
C ASN A 132 -2.97 17.34 23.09
N TYR A 133 -3.55 18.55 23.07
CA TYR A 133 -3.76 19.32 21.85
C TYR A 133 -2.45 19.60 21.10
N TYR A 134 -1.42 20.09 21.78
CA TYR A 134 -0.15 20.49 21.15
C TYR A 134 0.68 19.29 20.68
N GLU A 135 0.63 18.20 21.41
CA GLU A 135 1.28 16.96 21.00
C GLU A 135 0.62 16.37 19.74
N LEU A 136 -0.69 16.39 19.69
CA LEU A 136 -1.45 15.93 18.53
C LEU A 136 -1.25 16.87 17.32
N GLU A 137 -1.16 18.17 17.54
CA GLU A 137 -0.82 19.16 16.52
C GLU A 137 0.56 18.86 15.90
N GLY A 138 1.56 18.57 16.72
CA GLY A 138 2.89 18.18 16.24
C GLY A 138 2.85 16.92 15.35
N VAL A 139 2.08 15.89 15.75
CA VAL A 139 1.91 14.67 14.95
C VAL A 139 1.21 14.98 13.62
N LEU A 140 0.10 15.73 13.63
CA LEU A 140 -0.61 16.09 12.41
C LEU A 140 0.22 16.97 11.48
N ALA A 141 1.05 17.88 12.02
CA ALA A 141 1.97 18.70 11.24
C ALA A 141 3.03 17.82 10.54
N HIS A 142 3.52 16.80 11.24
CA HIS A 142 4.45 15.83 10.67
C HIS A 142 3.81 15.07 9.49
N GLU A 143 2.60 14.55 9.66
CA GLU A 143 1.87 13.86 8.59
C GLU A 143 1.58 14.78 7.40
N LEU A 144 1.21 16.05 7.64
CA LEU A 144 1.03 17.05 6.59
C LEU A 144 2.32 17.30 5.79
N SER A 145 3.48 17.25 6.43
CA SER A 145 4.76 17.40 5.74
C SER A 145 5.02 16.27 4.74
N HIS A 146 4.64 15.05 5.07
CA HIS A 146 4.71 13.90 4.16
C HIS A 146 3.76 14.05 2.97
N ILE A 147 2.56 14.59 3.19
CA ILE A 147 1.62 14.90 2.10
C ILE A 147 2.23 15.93 1.15
N ALA A 148 2.77 17.03 1.69
CA ALA A 148 3.38 18.09 0.90
C ALA A 148 4.58 17.61 0.06
N ASN A 149 5.36 16.67 0.57
CA ASN A 149 6.54 16.11 -0.09
C ASN A 149 6.23 14.94 -1.04
N TYR A 150 4.97 14.51 -1.17
CA TYR A 150 4.56 13.33 -1.94
C TYR A 150 5.17 12.00 -1.45
N ASP A 151 5.65 11.96 -0.21
CA ASP A 151 6.16 10.73 0.40
C ASP A 151 5.05 9.69 0.57
N ILE A 152 3.84 10.16 0.89
CA ILE A 152 2.65 9.33 1.04
C ILE A 152 2.37 8.44 -0.18
N ARG A 153 2.63 8.96 -1.39
CA ARG A 153 2.45 8.22 -2.65
C ARG A 153 3.33 6.98 -2.69
N LEU A 154 4.61 7.16 -2.38
CA LEU A 154 5.58 6.08 -2.41
C LEU A 154 5.20 5.00 -1.39
N SER A 155 4.94 5.40 -0.14
CA SER A 155 4.59 4.49 0.95
C SER A 155 3.29 3.72 0.66
N ALA A 156 2.23 4.43 0.21
CA ALA A 156 0.95 3.81 -0.11
C ALA A 156 1.06 2.77 -1.23
N ILE A 157 1.76 3.11 -2.32
CA ILE A 157 1.94 2.21 -3.45
C ILE A 157 2.75 0.99 -3.05
N VAL A 158 3.86 1.17 -2.32
CA VAL A 158 4.69 0.04 -1.83
C VAL A 158 3.86 -0.89 -0.95
N THR A 159 3.08 -0.35 -0.02
CA THR A 159 2.22 -1.16 0.87
C THR A 159 1.23 -2.01 0.07
N VAL A 160 0.53 -1.41 -0.91
CA VAL A 160 -0.44 -2.14 -1.74
C VAL A 160 0.25 -3.18 -2.62
N MET A 161 1.39 -2.83 -3.23
CA MET A 161 2.15 -3.75 -4.09
C MET A 161 2.68 -4.96 -3.31
N VAL A 162 3.21 -4.74 -2.12
CA VAL A 162 3.61 -5.83 -1.22
C VAL A 162 2.41 -6.71 -0.88
N GLY A 163 1.26 -6.12 -0.56
CA GLY A 163 0.02 -6.86 -0.32
C GLY A 163 -0.41 -7.75 -1.49
N VAL A 164 -0.30 -7.25 -2.73
CA VAL A 164 -0.61 -8.03 -3.95
C VAL A 164 0.36 -9.20 -4.11
N ILE A 165 1.67 -8.98 -3.89
CA ILE A 165 2.67 -10.05 -3.98
C ILE A 165 2.41 -11.14 -2.94
N VAL A 166 2.11 -10.74 -1.69
CA VAL A 166 1.76 -11.69 -0.62
C VAL A 166 0.55 -12.53 -0.99
N MET A 167 -0.51 -11.86 -1.47
CA MET A 167 -1.75 -12.54 -1.87
C MET A 167 -1.51 -13.54 -3.02
N LEU A 168 -0.74 -13.16 -4.03
CA LEU A 168 -0.38 -14.04 -5.14
C LEU A 168 0.49 -15.21 -4.68
N SER A 169 1.47 -14.96 -3.81
CA SER A 169 2.32 -16.01 -3.24
C SER A 169 1.51 -17.02 -2.42
N ASP A 170 0.54 -16.56 -1.61
CA ASP A 170 -0.32 -17.42 -0.81
C ASP A 170 -1.26 -18.26 -1.71
N MET A 171 -1.88 -17.62 -2.68
CA MET A 171 -2.72 -18.32 -3.67
C MET A 171 -1.91 -19.37 -4.44
N PHE A 172 -0.70 -19.03 -4.85
CA PHE A 172 0.21 -19.93 -5.54
C PHE A 172 0.58 -21.13 -4.67
N THR A 173 1.03 -20.88 -3.44
CA THR A 173 1.42 -21.92 -2.48
C THR A 173 0.25 -22.90 -2.23
N ARG A 174 -0.97 -22.39 -2.03
CA ARG A 174 -2.16 -23.22 -1.83
C ARG A 174 -2.46 -24.07 -3.07
N THR A 175 -2.43 -23.48 -4.25
CA THR A 175 -2.73 -24.21 -5.50
C THR A 175 -1.76 -25.36 -5.73
N PHE A 176 -0.47 -25.16 -5.45
CA PHE A 176 0.56 -26.18 -5.64
C PHE A 176 0.56 -27.24 -4.54
N ILE A 177 0.36 -26.90 -3.28
CA ILE A 177 0.27 -27.88 -2.19
C ILE A 177 -0.91 -28.86 -2.42
N TYR A 178 -2.04 -28.36 -2.95
CA TYR A 178 -3.19 -29.22 -3.26
C TYR A 178 -3.00 -30.08 -4.51
N ARG A 179 -2.19 -29.62 -5.49
CA ARG A 179 -1.96 -30.34 -6.74
C ARG A 179 -0.84 -31.38 -6.66
N ASP A 180 0.12 -31.24 -5.75
CA ASP A 180 1.31 -32.10 -5.60
C ASP A 180 0.98 -33.50 -5.02
N ARG A 181 -0.29 -33.77 -4.73
CA ARG A 181 -0.71 -35.11 -4.30
C ARG A 181 -0.77 -36.14 -5.44
N ASP A 182 -0.69 -35.72 -6.72
CA ASP A 182 -0.96 -36.60 -7.85
C ASP A 182 0.11 -36.63 -8.95
N ASN A 183 1.22 -35.87 -8.91
CA ASN A 183 2.20 -35.96 -9.98
C ASN A 183 3.61 -35.47 -9.66
N ASP A 184 4.60 -36.36 -9.82
CA ASP A 184 6.05 -36.10 -9.71
C ASP A 184 6.55 -35.30 -10.92
N SER A 185 6.66 -33.97 -10.86
CA SER A 185 7.37 -33.20 -11.88
C SER A 185 8.32 -32.16 -11.27
N LYS A 186 9.59 -32.21 -11.71
CA LYS A 186 10.68 -31.31 -11.28
C LYS A 186 10.40 -29.81 -11.47
N GLY A 187 9.46 -29.43 -12.32
CA GLY A 187 9.03 -28.04 -12.53
C GLY A 187 8.30 -27.46 -11.33
N ASN A 188 7.60 -28.28 -10.56
CA ASN A 188 6.86 -27.84 -9.37
C ASN A 188 7.77 -27.41 -8.23
N THR A 189 8.94 -28.01 -8.08
CA THR A 189 9.88 -27.72 -6.99
C THR A 189 10.50 -26.32 -7.08
N ILE A 190 10.85 -25.86 -8.29
CA ILE A 190 11.44 -24.53 -8.50
C ILE A 190 10.42 -23.42 -8.23
N LEU A 191 9.19 -23.63 -8.63
CA LEU A 191 8.06 -22.72 -8.41
C LEU A 191 7.69 -22.65 -6.91
N MET A 192 7.72 -23.79 -6.23
CA MET A 192 7.51 -23.87 -4.78
C MET A 192 8.61 -23.14 -4.00
N LEU A 193 9.86 -23.23 -4.43
CA LEU A 193 10.99 -22.51 -3.88
C LEU A 193 10.86 -20.99 -4.11
N LEU A 194 10.42 -20.54 -5.28
CA LEU A 194 10.18 -19.12 -5.58
C LEU A 194 9.06 -18.54 -4.73
N GLY A 195 7.94 -19.24 -4.57
CA GLY A 195 6.85 -18.85 -3.68
C GLY A 195 7.28 -18.79 -2.20
N LEU A 196 8.08 -19.76 -1.77
CA LEU A 196 8.63 -19.83 -0.41
C LEU A 196 9.64 -18.71 -0.15
N ILE A 197 10.50 -18.38 -1.11
CA ILE A 197 11.46 -17.27 -1.02
C ILE A 197 10.71 -15.93 -0.93
N CYS A 198 9.67 -15.71 -1.73
CA CYS A 198 8.82 -14.53 -1.62
C CYS A 198 8.16 -14.43 -0.24
N LEU A 199 7.62 -15.53 0.29
CA LEU A 199 7.02 -15.59 1.63
C LEU A 199 8.03 -15.31 2.75
N ILE A 200 9.25 -15.84 2.65
CA ILE A 200 10.30 -15.64 3.65
C ILE A 200 10.78 -14.19 3.64
N ILE A 201 11.03 -13.62 2.46
CA ILE A 201 11.46 -12.21 2.32
C ILE A 201 10.40 -11.25 2.89
N LEU A 202 9.11 -11.55 2.67
CA LEU A 202 8.00 -10.70 3.14
C LEU A 202 7.65 -10.90 4.62
N LYS A 203 8.02 -12.03 5.22
CA LYS A 203 7.77 -12.30 6.65
C LYS A 203 8.88 -11.75 7.56
N THR A 204 10.00 -11.29 6.96
CA THR A 204 11.17 -10.77 7.68
C THR A 204 11.14 -9.23 7.75
N TYR A 205 10.15 -8.61 7.12
CA TYR A 205 9.82 -7.17 7.21
C TYR A 205 8.47 -6.98 7.88
#